data_24c29ec8cafe710ca8309365cfac1136
#
_entry.id   24c29ec8cafe710ca8309365cfac1136
#
_cell.length_a   1.000
_cell.length_b   1.000
_cell.length_c   1.000
_cell.angle_alpha   90.00
_cell.angle_beta   90.00
_cell.angle_gamma   90.00
#
_symmetry.space_group_name_H-M   'P 1'
#
loop_
_entity.id
_entity.type
_entity.pdbx_description
1 polymer ?
#
loop_
_entity_poly.entity_id
_entity_poly.type
_entity_poly.pdbx_seq_one_letter_code
_entity_poly.pdbx_strand_id
1 'polypeptide(L)'
;KYKDNKIQTLFVKEGLDAEGKPTNLSPNIDQLATEGVIFDNSYVSSSVCTPSRYSIVTGTYASRGIKSSNIKKYEGQTNITWNVHVDSKTNNIAKVLQQNGYYTGGVGKNHTIYGHNPHKINLKADPTDPKIKKQMVENQAAQVEAYKKVGFDYAGALYKGNLPNQYPVAVEDHNMEWVVDSALSFLNLAAKKKEPFFLYFATTLAHGPDKLGTKYKGNPLATPVGFLDKPLKVMPSRESVTQRISD
;
A
#
# COMPACT_ATOMS: atom_id res chain seq x y z
N LYS A 1 0.19 -24.30 7.81
CA LYS A 1 1.20 -25.06 7.01
C LYS A 1 0.59 -25.24 5.63
N TYR A 2 1.13 -24.55 4.65
CA TYR A 2 0.76 -24.72 3.25
C TYR A 2 1.42 -26.02 2.76
N LYS A 3 0.60 -27.06 2.56
CA LYS A 3 1.12 -28.41 2.23
C LYS A 3 1.66 -28.53 0.79
N ASP A 4 1.35 -27.58 -0.08
CA ASP A 4 1.52 -27.76 -1.52
C ASP A 4 2.43 -26.71 -2.19
N ASN A 5 3.25 -25.98 -1.41
CA ASN A 5 4.07 -24.86 -1.92
C ASN A 5 3.28 -23.79 -2.71
N LYS A 6 1.96 -23.72 -2.50
CA LYS A 6 1.07 -22.74 -3.13
C LYS A 6 0.63 -21.72 -2.09
N ILE A 7 0.70 -20.46 -2.44
CA ILE A 7 0.18 -19.37 -1.61
C ILE A 7 -1.32 -19.34 -1.78
N GLN A 8 -2.04 -20.01 -0.86
CA GLN A 8 -3.48 -19.88 -0.75
C GLN A 8 -3.79 -18.68 0.15
N THR A 9 -4.68 -17.81 -0.30
CA THR A 9 -5.17 -16.74 0.55
C THR A 9 -6.02 -17.34 1.67
N LEU A 10 -5.76 -16.91 2.91
CA LEU A 10 -6.41 -17.37 4.14
C LEU A 10 -7.95 -17.21 4.18
N PHE A 11 -8.53 -16.58 3.16
CA PHE A 11 -9.93 -16.19 3.11
C PHE A 11 -10.79 -16.98 2.12
N VAL A 12 -10.20 -17.91 1.39
CA VAL A 12 -10.95 -18.76 0.47
C VAL A 12 -10.97 -20.16 1.01
N LYS A 13 -12.14 -20.60 1.39
CA LYS A 13 -12.41 -22.00 1.68
C LYS A 13 -12.05 -22.80 0.42
N GLU A 14 -10.89 -23.42 0.41
CA GLU A 14 -10.45 -24.38 -0.60
C GLU A 14 -10.07 -23.88 -2.00
N GLY A 15 -10.07 -22.56 -2.26
CA GLY A 15 -9.68 -22.05 -3.59
C GLY A 15 -10.51 -22.64 -4.71
N LEU A 16 -11.83 -22.63 -4.58
CA LEU A 16 -12.76 -23.15 -5.59
C LEU A 16 -13.18 -22.05 -6.56
N ASP A 17 -13.41 -22.40 -7.82
CA ASP A 17 -14.07 -21.54 -8.81
C ASP A 17 -15.60 -21.53 -8.63
N ALA A 18 -16.30 -20.81 -9.50
CA ALA A 18 -17.76 -20.72 -9.46
C ALA A 18 -18.46 -22.08 -9.66
N GLU A 19 -17.79 -23.07 -10.23
CA GLU A 19 -18.25 -24.44 -10.44
C GLU A 19 -17.83 -25.39 -9.32
N GLY A 20 -17.20 -24.89 -8.25
CA GLY A 20 -16.72 -25.68 -7.12
C GLY A 20 -15.45 -26.50 -7.39
N LYS A 21 -14.71 -26.19 -8.45
CA LYS A 21 -13.44 -26.85 -8.76
C LYS A 21 -12.26 -26.13 -8.10
N PRO A 22 -11.24 -26.87 -7.65
CA PRO A 22 -10.03 -26.26 -7.12
C PRO A 22 -9.42 -25.27 -8.13
N THR A 23 -9.23 -24.03 -7.71
CA THR A 23 -8.62 -22.98 -8.55
C THR A 23 -7.40 -22.38 -7.86
N ASN A 24 -6.45 -21.94 -8.66
CA ASN A 24 -5.30 -21.22 -8.18
C ASN A 24 -5.62 -19.72 -8.13
N LEU A 25 -5.65 -19.14 -6.95
CA LEU A 25 -5.95 -17.72 -6.73
C LEU A 25 -4.73 -16.81 -6.93
N SER A 26 -3.55 -17.39 -6.97
CA SER A 26 -2.28 -16.66 -7.09
C SER A 26 -1.34 -17.27 -8.15
N PRO A 27 -1.83 -17.52 -9.39
CA PRO A 27 -1.05 -18.27 -10.39
C PRO A 27 0.30 -17.62 -10.72
N ASN A 28 0.34 -16.29 -10.76
CA ASN A 28 1.58 -15.55 -11.04
C ASN A 28 2.58 -15.60 -9.88
N ILE A 29 2.09 -15.65 -8.63
CA ILE A 29 2.96 -15.81 -7.45
C ILE A 29 3.49 -17.23 -7.39
N ASP A 30 2.66 -18.23 -7.71
CA ASP A 30 3.09 -19.62 -7.77
C ASP A 30 4.12 -19.84 -8.89
N GLN A 31 3.94 -19.19 -10.04
CA GLN A 31 4.95 -19.20 -11.10
C GLN A 31 6.28 -18.61 -10.61
N LEU A 32 6.26 -17.45 -9.97
CA LEU A 32 7.44 -16.85 -9.37
C LEU A 32 8.10 -17.79 -8.35
N ALA A 33 7.32 -18.51 -7.57
CA ALA A 33 7.82 -19.49 -6.60
C ALA A 33 8.50 -20.71 -7.28
N THR A 34 8.02 -21.14 -8.45
CA THR A 34 8.67 -22.23 -9.21
C THR A 34 9.94 -21.80 -9.90
N GLU A 35 10.07 -20.54 -10.27
CA GLU A 35 11.25 -19.94 -10.92
C GLU A 35 12.30 -19.42 -9.91
N GLY A 36 11.93 -19.31 -8.63
CA GLY A 36 12.73 -18.68 -7.59
C GLY A 36 12.96 -19.54 -6.36
N VAL A 37 13.06 -18.87 -5.22
CA VAL A 37 13.28 -19.51 -3.90
C VAL A 37 12.15 -19.14 -2.96
N ILE A 38 11.60 -20.13 -2.28
CA ILE A 38 10.59 -19.97 -1.22
C ILE A 38 11.30 -20.01 0.15
N PHE A 39 11.13 -18.98 0.95
CA PHE A 39 11.66 -18.91 2.31
C PHE A 39 10.59 -19.38 3.31
N ASP A 40 10.64 -20.64 3.72
CA ASP A 40 9.64 -21.23 4.64
C ASP A 40 9.70 -20.63 6.06
N ASN A 41 10.85 -20.10 6.45
CA ASN A 41 11.10 -19.53 7.77
C ASN A 41 11.44 -18.03 7.67
N SER A 42 10.55 -17.25 7.04
CA SER A 42 10.69 -15.81 6.96
C SER A 42 9.86 -15.10 8.02
N TYR A 43 10.47 -14.15 8.74
CA TYR A 43 9.84 -13.41 9.83
C TYR A 43 9.93 -11.91 9.58
N VAL A 44 8.83 -11.21 9.86
CA VAL A 44 8.84 -9.75 9.87
C VAL A 44 9.33 -9.23 11.22
N SER A 45 9.98 -8.06 11.22
CA SER A 45 10.53 -7.45 12.43
C SER A 45 9.46 -6.96 13.42
N SER A 46 8.21 -6.83 12.98
CA SER A 46 7.06 -6.42 13.79
C SER A 46 5.76 -6.87 13.14
N SER A 47 4.78 -7.24 13.96
CA SER A 47 3.41 -7.55 13.53
C SER A 47 2.58 -6.30 13.19
N VAL A 48 3.06 -5.09 13.56
CA VAL A 48 2.40 -3.80 13.27
C VAL A 48 2.95 -3.21 11.98
N CYS A 49 2.06 -2.66 11.14
CA CYS A 49 2.38 -2.23 9.78
C CYS A 49 3.46 -1.14 9.73
N THR A 50 3.39 -0.09 10.52
CA THR A 50 4.36 1.03 10.47
C THR A 50 5.78 0.60 10.82
N PRO A 51 6.06 -0.06 11.97
CA PRO A 51 7.41 -0.51 12.28
C PRO A 51 7.93 -1.58 11.32
N SER A 52 7.08 -2.48 10.82
CA SER A 52 7.46 -3.46 9.81
C SER A 52 7.88 -2.79 8.50
N ARG A 53 7.06 -1.85 7.99
CA ARG A 53 7.37 -1.08 6.78
C ARG A 53 8.61 -0.21 6.94
N TYR A 54 8.80 0.39 8.11
CA TYR A 54 10.03 1.12 8.43
C TYR A 54 11.24 0.22 8.27
N SER A 55 11.23 -0.97 8.86
CA SER A 55 12.35 -1.92 8.76
C SER A 55 12.59 -2.40 7.32
N ILE A 56 11.52 -2.65 6.54
CA ILE A 56 11.63 -3.02 5.11
C ILE A 56 12.33 -1.92 4.31
N VAL A 57 11.93 -0.67 4.52
CA VAL A 57 12.43 0.46 3.73
C VAL A 57 13.83 0.89 4.16
N THR A 58 14.18 0.79 5.46
CA THR A 58 15.44 1.30 6.01
C THR A 58 16.51 0.24 6.29
N GLY A 59 16.14 -1.06 6.31
CA GLY A 59 17.03 -2.13 6.71
C GLY A 59 17.41 -2.10 8.20
N THR A 60 16.69 -1.30 9.03
CA THR A 60 16.96 -1.18 10.46
C THR A 60 15.72 -1.45 11.31
N TYR A 61 15.91 -1.90 12.54
CA TYR A 61 14.79 -2.03 13.47
C TYR A 61 14.13 -0.67 13.74
N ALA A 62 12.82 -0.65 13.78
CA ALA A 62 12.03 0.57 13.99
C ALA A 62 12.33 1.27 15.32
N SER A 63 12.79 0.53 16.34
CA SER A 63 13.27 1.08 17.61
C SER A 63 14.38 2.11 17.45
N ARG A 64 15.20 2.00 16.42
CA ARG A 64 16.29 2.95 16.12
C ARG A 64 15.81 4.23 15.45
N GLY A 65 14.60 4.23 14.87
CA GLY A 65 13.99 5.39 14.22
C GLY A 65 13.18 6.29 15.16
N ILE A 66 13.06 5.93 16.43
CA ILE A 66 12.26 6.70 17.38
C ILE A 66 13.07 7.90 17.87
N LYS A 67 12.44 9.07 17.82
CA LYS A 67 13.04 10.30 18.36
C LYS A 67 13.25 10.17 19.87
N SER A 68 14.35 10.68 20.37
CA SER A 68 14.73 10.66 21.79
C SER A 68 13.63 11.20 22.75
N SER A 69 12.80 12.14 22.27
CA SER A 69 11.64 12.64 22.99
C SER A 69 10.59 11.59 23.30
N ASN A 70 10.44 10.59 22.44
CA ASN A 70 9.49 9.48 22.65
C ASN A 70 10.04 8.43 23.61
N ILE A 71 11.36 8.23 23.65
CA ILE A 71 12.02 7.33 24.60
C ILE A 71 11.82 7.84 26.04
N LYS A 72 12.00 9.14 26.25
CA LYS A 72 11.80 9.77 27.59
C LYS A 72 10.36 9.64 28.09
N LYS A 73 9.37 9.68 27.18
CA LYS A 73 7.94 9.58 27.54
C LYS A 73 7.57 8.21 28.12
N TYR A 74 8.30 7.16 27.79
CA TYR A 74 7.99 5.78 28.17
C TYR A 74 9.06 5.17 29.09
N GLU A 75 9.80 6.00 29.85
CA GLU A 75 10.78 5.58 30.86
C GLU A 75 11.79 4.53 30.33
N GLY A 76 12.27 4.72 29.13
CA GLY A 76 13.23 3.83 28.47
C GLY A 76 12.60 2.64 27.74
N GLN A 77 11.32 2.36 27.90
CA GLN A 77 10.59 1.39 27.10
C GLN A 77 10.20 1.99 25.76
N THR A 78 10.46 1.25 24.70
CA THR A 78 10.18 1.69 23.33
C THR A 78 8.85 1.10 22.88
N ASN A 79 7.77 1.86 23.01
CA ASN A 79 6.51 1.49 22.39
C ASN A 79 6.52 1.93 20.93
N ILE A 80 6.70 0.96 20.02
CA ILE A 80 6.82 1.20 18.59
C ILE A 80 5.48 0.92 17.94
N THR A 81 4.76 1.98 17.59
CA THR A 81 3.48 1.92 16.89
C THR A 81 3.55 2.71 15.58
N TRP A 82 2.88 3.85 15.51
CA TRP A 82 2.87 4.75 14.35
C TRP A 82 3.82 5.95 14.49
N ASN A 83 4.82 5.84 15.33
CA ASN A 83 5.70 6.92 15.77
C ASN A 83 7.09 6.93 15.11
N VAL A 84 7.31 6.06 14.12
CA VAL A 84 8.54 6.02 13.33
C VAL A 84 8.29 6.47 11.89
N HIS A 85 9.20 7.29 11.37
CA HIS A 85 9.08 7.87 10.04
C HIS A 85 10.41 7.84 9.29
N VAL A 86 10.32 7.66 7.98
CA VAL A 86 11.41 7.86 7.04
C VAL A 86 11.35 9.30 6.56
N ASP A 87 12.41 10.05 6.75
CA ASP A 87 12.59 11.42 6.26
C ASP A 87 13.75 11.52 5.26
N SER A 88 14.00 12.72 4.75
CA SER A 88 15.06 12.95 3.76
C SER A 88 16.48 12.67 4.29
N LYS A 89 16.68 12.61 5.61
CA LYS A 89 17.96 12.29 6.24
C LYS A 89 18.12 10.79 6.51
N THR A 90 17.03 10.04 6.48
CA THR A 90 17.03 8.60 6.73
C THR A 90 17.59 7.85 5.52
N ASN A 91 18.63 7.05 5.73
CA ASN A 91 19.07 6.12 4.71
C ASN A 91 17.99 5.04 4.49
N ASN A 92 17.71 4.76 3.23
CA ASN A 92 16.68 3.82 2.86
C ASN A 92 16.97 3.20 1.49
N ILE A 93 16.33 2.08 1.20
CA ILE A 93 16.61 1.29 0.00
C ILE A 93 16.36 2.07 -1.30
N ALA A 94 15.31 2.90 -1.37
CA ALA A 94 15.01 3.67 -2.57
C ALA A 94 16.12 4.69 -2.85
N LYS A 95 16.58 5.42 -1.82
CA LYS A 95 17.67 6.40 -1.94
C LYS A 95 18.97 5.74 -2.37
N VAL A 96 19.33 4.60 -1.78
CA VAL A 96 20.53 3.86 -2.14
C VAL A 96 20.46 3.38 -3.58
N LEU A 97 19.35 2.79 -3.99
CA LEU A 97 19.17 2.31 -5.35
C LEU A 97 19.14 3.44 -6.38
N GLN A 98 18.45 4.55 -6.08
CA GLN A 98 18.45 5.74 -6.93
C GLN A 98 19.88 6.27 -7.17
N GLN A 99 20.68 6.36 -6.10
CA GLN A 99 22.09 6.78 -6.19
C GLN A 99 22.96 5.80 -6.98
N ASN A 100 22.53 4.57 -7.18
CA ASN A 100 23.20 3.53 -7.96
C ASN A 100 22.55 3.29 -9.33
N GLY A 101 21.80 4.27 -9.86
CA GLY A 101 21.30 4.26 -11.22
C GLY A 101 20.01 3.46 -11.43
N TYR A 102 19.27 3.15 -10.36
CA TYR A 102 17.95 2.54 -10.49
C TYR A 102 16.86 3.62 -10.61
N TYR A 103 15.88 3.39 -11.47
CA TYR A 103 14.63 4.15 -11.48
C TYR A 103 13.71 3.62 -10.38
N THR A 104 13.35 4.46 -9.41
CA THR A 104 12.69 4.00 -8.19
C THR A 104 11.23 4.45 -8.10
N GLY A 105 10.33 3.55 -7.68
CA GLY A 105 8.90 3.83 -7.55
C GLY A 105 8.30 3.36 -6.24
N GLY A 106 7.33 4.11 -5.74
CA GLY A 106 6.54 3.77 -4.56
C GLY A 106 5.04 3.94 -4.81
N VAL A 107 4.24 2.88 -4.57
CA VAL A 107 2.81 2.87 -4.87
C VAL A 107 2.04 2.18 -3.74
N GLY A 108 0.86 2.70 -3.41
CA GLY A 108 -0.09 2.09 -2.50
C GLY A 108 0.02 2.57 -1.06
N LYS A 109 -0.08 1.67 -0.08
CA LYS A 109 -0.13 2.02 1.34
C LYS A 109 1.21 2.54 1.85
N ASN A 110 1.18 3.75 2.42
CA ASN A 110 2.36 4.42 2.97
C ASN A 110 2.67 3.95 4.41
N HIS A 111 2.16 4.62 5.41
CA HIS A 111 2.38 4.42 6.85
C HIS A 111 3.78 4.76 7.43
N THR A 112 4.75 5.19 6.61
CA THR A 112 6.12 5.50 7.09
C THR A 112 6.72 6.76 6.52
N ILE A 113 6.31 7.16 5.32
CA ILE A 113 6.82 8.34 4.61
C ILE A 113 5.70 9.38 4.58
N TYR A 114 5.77 10.40 5.43
CA TYR A 114 4.68 11.35 5.56
C TYR A 114 5.00 12.70 4.95
N GLY A 115 4.13 13.11 4.02
CA GLY A 115 3.98 14.50 3.63
C GLY A 115 3.05 15.25 4.60
N HIS A 116 3.32 16.50 4.80
CA HIS A 116 2.38 17.40 5.48
C HIS A 116 1.21 17.69 4.54
N ASN A 117 0.01 17.26 4.92
CA ASN A 117 -1.19 17.60 4.15
C ASN A 117 -1.48 19.10 4.29
N PRO A 118 -1.50 19.88 3.20
CA PRO A 118 -1.79 21.31 3.27
C PRO A 118 -3.23 21.62 3.71
N HIS A 119 -4.14 20.67 3.52
CA HIS A 119 -5.55 20.84 3.84
C HIS A 119 -6.05 19.82 4.85
N LYS A 120 -6.72 20.31 5.91
CA LYS A 120 -7.52 19.49 6.81
C LYS A 120 -8.94 19.41 6.28
N ILE A 121 -9.31 18.28 5.68
CA ILE A 121 -10.63 18.08 5.08
C ILE A 121 -11.56 17.44 6.12
N ASN A 122 -12.80 17.93 6.20
CA ASN A 122 -13.83 17.36 7.06
C ASN A 122 -14.23 15.97 6.52
N LEU A 123 -14.36 14.99 7.41
CA LEU A 123 -14.77 13.63 7.04
C LEU A 123 -16.20 13.54 6.45
N LYS A 124 -17.04 14.54 6.71
CA LYS A 124 -18.41 14.66 6.14
C LYS A 124 -18.45 15.55 4.89
N ALA A 125 -17.28 16.04 4.40
CA ALA A 125 -17.24 16.86 3.21
C ALA A 125 -17.69 16.05 1.98
N ASP A 126 -18.34 16.74 1.04
CA ASP A 126 -18.72 16.15 -0.24
C ASP A 126 -17.51 16.12 -1.18
N PRO A 127 -16.98 14.94 -1.56
CA PRO A 127 -15.85 14.84 -2.47
C PRO A 127 -16.18 15.21 -3.93
N THR A 128 -17.46 15.46 -4.26
CA THR A 128 -17.87 15.97 -5.58
C THR A 128 -17.77 17.49 -5.66
N ASP A 129 -17.71 18.20 -4.52
CA ASP A 129 -17.45 19.64 -4.48
C ASP A 129 -16.06 19.92 -5.10
N PRO A 130 -15.97 20.79 -6.13
CA PRO A 130 -14.70 21.08 -6.80
C PRO A 130 -13.60 21.59 -5.88
N LYS A 131 -13.95 22.35 -4.83
CA LYS A 131 -13.01 22.84 -3.82
C LYS A 131 -12.46 21.70 -2.98
N ILE A 132 -13.31 20.78 -2.53
CA ILE A 132 -12.91 19.61 -1.75
C ILE A 132 -12.07 18.68 -2.61
N LYS A 133 -12.48 18.38 -3.85
CA LYS A 133 -11.70 17.58 -4.80
C LYS A 133 -10.30 18.17 -5.02
N LYS A 134 -10.19 19.48 -5.22
CA LYS A 134 -8.91 20.18 -5.35
C LYS A 134 -8.04 19.98 -4.11
N GLN A 135 -8.58 20.16 -2.91
CA GLN A 135 -7.85 19.97 -1.67
C GLN A 135 -7.36 18.52 -1.48
N MET A 136 -8.16 17.52 -1.89
CA MET A 136 -7.76 16.11 -1.86
C MET A 136 -6.58 15.84 -2.80
N VAL A 137 -6.61 16.38 -4.01
CA VAL A 137 -5.52 16.28 -4.99
C VAL A 137 -4.25 16.94 -4.47
N GLU A 138 -4.34 18.13 -3.86
CA GLU A 138 -3.20 18.83 -3.28
C GLU A 138 -2.60 18.07 -2.08
N ASN A 139 -3.43 17.44 -1.25
CA ASN A 139 -2.96 16.56 -0.19
C ASN A 139 -2.21 15.35 -0.76
N GLN A 140 -2.72 14.72 -1.83
CA GLN A 140 -2.05 13.62 -2.50
C GLN A 140 -0.71 14.05 -3.11
N ALA A 141 -0.66 15.22 -3.74
CA ALA A 141 0.58 15.78 -4.27
C ALA A 141 1.65 15.96 -3.19
N ALA A 142 1.25 16.43 -2.00
CA ALA A 142 2.16 16.55 -0.86
C ALA A 142 2.72 15.19 -0.38
N GLN A 143 1.92 14.11 -0.45
CA GLN A 143 2.41 12.75 -0.15
C GLN A 143 3.39 12.27 -1.23
N VAL A 144 3.12 12.53 -2.50
CA VAL A 144 4.03 12.22 -3.62
C VAL A 144 5.37 12.94 -3.46
N GLU A 145 5.35 14.22 -3.13
CA GLU A 145 6.58 14.99 -2.88
C GLU A 145 7.38 14.48 -1.68
N ALA A 146 6.71 13.96 -0.64
CA ALA A 146 7.40 13.31 0.47
C ALA A 146 8.17 12.06 0.03
N TYR A 147 7.60 11.26 -0.86
CA TYR A 147 8.29 10.09 -1.44
C TYR A 147 9.49 10.50 -2.27
N LYS A 148 9.36 11.54 -3.11
CA LYS A 148 10.49 12.05 -3.90
C LYS A 148 11.64 12.53 -3.01
N LYS A 149 11.35 13.20 -1.91
CA LYS A 149 12.36 13.69 -0.95
C LYS A 149 13.14 12.57 -0.27
N VAL A 150 12.62 11.34 -0.24
CA VAL A 150 13.31 10.19 0.37
C VAL A 150 13.94 9.25 -0.67
N GLY A 151 13.95 9.61 -1.94
CA GLY A 151 14.68 8.89 -2.98
C GLY A 151 13.82 8.06 -3.94
N PHE A 152 12.52 8.33 -4.03
CA PHE A 152 11.67 7.76 -5.07
C PHE A 152 11.55 8.73 -6.25
N ASP A 153 11.81 8.28 -7.47
CA ASP A 153 11.61 9.06 -8.70
C ASP A 153 10.14 9.17 -9.06
N TYR A 154 9.37 8.14 -8.74
CA TYR A 154 7.94 8.04 -8.95
C TYR A 154 7.22 7.69 -7.65
N ALA A 155 6.06 8.30 -7.44
CA ALA A 155 5.13 7.86 -6.42
C ALA A 155 3.68 8.08 -6.90
N GLY A 156 2.78 7.17 -6.57
CA GLY A 156 1.38 7.30 -6.99
C GLY A 156 0.43 6.40 -6.22
N ALA A 157 -0.85 6.69 -6.34
CA ALA A 157 -1.92 5.98 -5.67
C ALA A 157 -1.65 5.73 -4.17
N LEU A 158 -1.18 6.76 -3.46
CA LEU A 158 -0.75 6.64 -2.08
C LEU A 158 -1.94 6.71 -1.11
N TYR A 159 -2.08 5.69 -0.30
CA TYR A 159 -2.93 5.70 0.89
C TYR A 159 -2.06 6.07 2.11
N LYS A 160 -2.39 7.18 2.78
CA LYS A 160 -1.61 7.69 3.90
C LYS A 160 -1.48 6.67 5.04
N GLY A 161 -2.53 5.90 5.26
CA GLY A 161 -2.57 4.93 6.35
C GLY A 161 -3.68 3.90 6.17
N ASN A 162 -4.13 3.32 7.29
CA ASN A 162 -5.33 2.51 7.33
C ASN A 162 -6.57 3.39 7.28
N LEU A 163 -7.64 2.89 6.67
CA LEU A 163 -9.00 3.38 6.91
C LEU A 163 -9.47 2.87 8.29
N PRO A 164 -10.34 3.53 9.03
CA PRO A 164 -11.12 4.72 8.66
C PRO A 164 -10.49 6.06 9.09
N ASN A 165 -11.23 7.15 8.81
CA ASN A 165 -10.94 8.51 9.26
C ASN A 165 -9.72 9.17 8.61
N GLN A 166 -9.36 8.74 7.40
CA GLN A 166 -8.28 9.33 6.63
C GLN A 166 -8.77 10.29 5.54
N TYR A 167 -9.98 10.06 5.03
CA TYR A 167 -10.58 10.77 3.90
C TYR A 167 -12.06 11.04 4.17
N PRO A 168 -12.76 11.87 3.36
CA PRO A 168 -14.22 11.94 3.39
C PRO A 168 -14.86 10.56 3.29
N VAL A 169 -15.84 10.27 4.14
CA VAL A 169 -16.46 8.93 4.28
C VAL A 169 -16.95 8.37 2.96
N ALA A 170 -17.42 9.24 2.04
CA ALA A 170 -17.93 8.81 0.72
C ALA A 170 -16.84 8.19 -0.19
N VAL A 171 -15.56 8.46 0.08
CA VAL A 171 -14.41 7.95 -0.69
C VAL A 171 -13.44 7.15 0.18
N GLU A 172 -13.84 6.81 1.40
CA GLU A 172 -13.01 6.06 2.33
C GLU A 172 -13.06 4.55 2.01
N ASP A 173 -12.46 4.19 0.88
CA ASP A 173 -12.41 2.83 0.36
C ASP A 173 -11.02 2.48 -0.18
N HIS A 174 -10.68 1.19 -0.17
CA HIS A 174 -9.45 0.68 -0.78
C HIS A 174 -9.70 0.33 -2.25
N ASN A 175 -9.31 1.21 -3.16
CA ASN A 175 -9.39 0.98 -4.59
C ASN A 175 -8.10 0.33 -5.12
N MET A 176 -8.10 -0.99 -5.20
CA MET A 176 -6.92 -1.72 -5.69
C MET A 176 -6.65 -1.52 -7.17
N GLU A 177 -7.68 -1.29 -7.98
CA GLU A 177 -7.48 -1.00 -9.40
C GLU A 177 -6.71 0.32 -9.60
N TRP A 178 -7.00 1.32 -8.78
CA TRP A 178 -6.26 2.58 -8.79
C TRP A 178 -4.78 2.39 -8.37
N VAL A 179 -4.52 1.52 -7.40
CA VAL A 179 -3.15 1.18 -6.97
C VAL A 179 -2.42 0.42 -8.07
N VAL A 180 -3.07 -0.57 -8.70
CA VAL A 180 -2.49 -1.36 -9.80
C VAL A 180 -2.24 -0.48 -11.04
N ASP A 181 -3.18 0.39 -11.41
CA ASP A 181 -3.03 1.32 -12.53
C ASP A 181 -1.79 2.22 -12.34
N SER A 182 -1.59 2.71 -11.13
CA SER A 182 -0.40 3.50 -10.78
C SER A 182 0.90 2.67 -10.89
N ALA A 183 0.87 1.40 -10.48
CA ALA A 183 2.02 0.50 -10.63
C ALA A 183 2.32 0.22 -12.10
N LEU A 184 1.30 -0.03 -12.92
CA LEU A 184 1.45 -0.19 -14.38
C LEU A 184 1.98 1.07 -15.04
N SER A 185 1.54 2.25 -14.60
CA SER A 185 2.06 3.53 -15.06
C SER A 185 3.55 3.67 -14.77
N PHE A 186 4.00 3.29 -13.56
CA PHE A 186 5.42 3.23 -13.22
C PHE A 186 6.18 2.26 -14.14
N LEU A 187 5.69 1.03 -14.33
CA LEU A 187 6.34 0.02 -15.17
C LEU A 187 6.47 0.49 -16.62
N ASN A 188 5.43 1.15 -17.16
CA ASN A 188 5.47 1.74 -18.50
C ASN A 188 6.51 2.88 -18.63
N LEU A 189 6.73 3.64 -17.56
CA LEU A 189 7.79 4.66 -17.53
C LEU A 189 9.16 4.01 -17.41
N ALA A 190 9.32 3.00 -16.55
CA ALA A 190 10.56 2.25 -16.36
C ALA A 190 11.00 1.54 -17.64
N ALA A 191 10.06 0.93 -18.37
CA ALA A 191 10.35 0.24 -19.63
C ALA A 191 10.92 1.16 -20.72
N LYS A 192 10.66 2.47 -20.66
CA LYS A 192 11.23 3.47 -21.58
C LYS A 192 12.66 3.90 -21.20
N LYS A 193 13.10 3.53 -20.01
CA LYS A 193 14.44 3.81 -19.49
C LYS A 193 15.34 2.61 -19.74
N LYS A 194 16.64 2.85 -19.88
CA LYS A 194 17.65 1.78 -19.99
C LYS A 194 18.21 1.35 -18.64
N GLU A 195 17.66 1.90 -17.58
CA GLU A 195 18.09 1.70 -16.21
C GLU A 195 17.33 0.54 -15.57
N PRO A 196 17.89 -0.21 -14.64
CA PRO A 196 17.15 -1.13 -13.82
C PRO A 196 16.13 -0.36 -12.96
N PHE A 197 15.06 -1.01 -12.53
CA PHE A 197 14.08 -0.36 -11.70
C PHE A 197 13.88 -1.06 -10.35
N PHE A 198 13.39 -0.29 -9.40
CA PHE A 198 12.91 -0.77 -8.10
C PHE A 198 11.50 -0.23 -7.86
N LEU A 199 10.54 -1.11 -7.63
CA LEU A 199 9.16 -0.74 -7.27
C LEU A 199 8.80 -1.24 -5.87
N TYR A 200 8.53 -0.32 -4.95
CA TYR A 200 7.89 -0.62 -3.67
C TYR A 200 6.37 -0.63 -3.86
N PHE A 201 5.85 -1.80 -4.21
CA PHE A 201 4.41 -2.03 -4.44
C PHE A 201 3.75 -2.48 -3.15
N ALA A 202 3.15 -1.54 -2.44
CA ALA A 202 2.56 -1.74 -1.12
C ALA A 202 1.03 -1.84 -1.22
N THR A 203 0.52 -3.03 -1.51
CA THR A 203 -0.93 -3.24 -1.65
C THR A 203 -1.67 -2.91 -0.37
N THR A 204 -2.95 -2.52 -0.51
CA THR A 204 -3.87 -2.33 0.63
C THR A 204 -4.69 -3.58 0.92
N LEU A 205 -4.70 -4.55 0.00
CA LEU A 205 -5.41 -5.82 0.17
C LEU A 205 -4.74 -6.73 1.21
N ALA A 206 -5.56 -7.63 1.75
CA ALA A 206 -5.35 -8.50 2.88
C ALA A 206 -5.32 -7.77 4.24
N HIS A 207 -5.51 -6.44 4.29
CA HIS A 207 -5.81 -5.77 5.56
C HIS A 207 -7.29 -5.97 5.89
N GLY A 208 -7.58 -6.52 7.07
CA GLY A 208 -8.95 -6.72 7.53
C GLY A 208 -9.72 -5.38 7.59
N PRO A 209 -11.05 -5.39 7.40
CA PRO A 209 -11.87 -4.20 7.57
C PRO A 209 -11.81 -3.77 9.04
N ASP A 210 -11.62 -2.47 9.29
CA ASP A 210 -11.54 -1.92 10.65
C ASP A 210 -12.88 -2.00 11.41
N LYS A 211 -13.98 -2.31 10.72
CA LYS A 211 -15.31 -2.55 11.29
C LYS A 211 -15.87 -3.88 10.81
N LEU A 212 -15.76 -4.90 11.64
CA LEU A 212 -16.50 -6.15 11.47
C LEU A 212 -18.01 -5.86 11.47
N GLY A 213 -18.71 -6.29 10.41
CA GLY A 213 -20.17 -6.20 10.29
C GLY A 213 -20.73 -5.06 9.43
N THR A 214 -19.93 -4.17 8.89
CA THR A 214 -20.37 -3.31 7.81
C THR A 214 -20.30 -4.08 6.48
N LYS A 215 -21.41 -4.13 5.74
CA LYS A 215 -21.41 -4.62 4.36
C LYS A 215 -20.48 -3.73 3.55
N TYR A 216 -19.25 -4.16 3.38
CA TYR A 216 -18.26 -3.45 2.60
C TYR A 216 -18.63 -3.59 1.12
N LYS A 217 -19.38 -2.63 0.60
CA LYS A 217 -19.60 -2.51 -0.83
C LYS A 217 -18.47 -1.63 -1.37
N GLY A 218 -17.39 -2.25 -1.82
CA GLY A 218 -16.29 -1.51 -2.42
C GLY A 218 -16.79 -0.58 -3.52
N ASN A 219 -16.49 0.70 -3.43
CA ASN A 219 -16.82 1.67 -4.46
C ASN A 219 -15.65 1.75 -5.47
N PRO A 220 -15.83 1.27 -6.73
CA PRO A 220 -14.78 1.26 -7.74
C PRO A 220 -14.33 2.65 -8.20
N LEU A 221 -15.07 3.70 -7.83
CA LEU A 221 -14.74 5.08 -8.16
C LEU A 221 -14.03 5.81 -7.02
N ALA A 222 -14.14 5.32 -5.79
CA ALA A 222 -13.61 6.01 -4.61
C ALA A 222 -12.08 5.92 -4.55
N THR A 223 -11.43 7.07 -4.34
CA THR A 223 -9.98 7.18 -4.18
C THR A 223 -9.61 8.29 -3.20
N PRO A 224 -8.39 8.33 -2.68
CA PRO A 224 -7.86 9.46 -1.91
C PRO A 224 -7.88 10.83 -2.61
N VAL A 225 -8.11 10.86 -3.92
CA VAL A 225 -8.21 12.10 -4.71
C VAL A 225 -9.64 12.45 -5.11
N GLY A 226 -10.63 11.73 -4.59
CA GLY A 226 -12.05 11.89 -4.93
C GLY A 226 -12.56 10.72 -5.77
N PHE A 227 -13.69 10.93 -6.42
CA PHE A 227 -14.24 9.93 -7.34
C PHE A 227 -13.55 9.99 -8.71
N LEU A 228 -13.26 8.80 -9.26
CA LEU A 228 -12.89 8.64 -10.66
C LEU A 228 -14.13 8.84 -11.54
N ASP A 229 -13.92 9.30 -12.77
CA ASP A 229 -15.02 9.49 -13.72
C ASP A 229 -15.62 8.16 -14.19
N LYS A 230 -14.81 7.08 -14.19
CA LYS A 230 -15.22 5.72 -14.52
C LYS A 230 -14.34 4.70 -13.78
N PRO A 231 -14.85 3.47 -13.55
CA PRO A 231 -14.04 2.40 -12.99
C PRO A 231 -12.85 2.08 -13.90
N LEU A 232 -11.69 1.83 -13.28
CA LEU A 232 -10.53 1.29 -13.97
C LEU A 232 -10.75 -0.21 -14.24
N LYS A 233 -10.22 -0.70 -15.38
CA LYS A 233 -10.32 -2.11 -15.79
C LYS A 233 -8.94 -2.69 -15.99
N VAL A 234 -8.14 -2.64 -14.94
CA VAL A 234 -6.72 -3.10 -14.95
C VAL A 234 -6.54 -4.46 -14.28
N MET A 235 -7.60 -4.97 -13.66
CA MET A 235 -7.63 -6.28 -13.00
C MET A 235 -8.79 -7.13 -13.57
N PRO A 236 -8.77 -8.46 -13.38
CA PRO A 236 -9.94 -9.31 -13.62
C PRO A 236 -11.18 -8.73 -12.93
N SER A 237 -12.37 -8.94 -13.53
CA SER A 237 -13.60 -8.29 -13.07
C SER A 237 -13.84 -8.52 -11.58
N ARG A 238 -14.29 -7.48 -10.87
CA ARG A 238 -14.64 -7.58 -9.44
C ARG A 238 -15.67 -8.65 -9.16
N GLU A 239 -16.61 -8.87 -10.09
CA GLU A 239 -17.62 -9.92 -10.00
C GLU A 239 -16.98 -11.30 -9.90
N SER A 240 -15.99 -11.60 -10.75
CA SER A 240 -15.28 -12.89 -10.70
C SER A 240 -14.45 -13.06 -9.41
N VAL A 241 -13.96 -11.97 -8.81
CA VAL A 241 -13.19 -11.99 -7.55
C VAL A 241 -14.15 -12.02 -6.36
N THR A 242 -15.23 -11.23 -6.39
CA THR A 242 -16.21 -11.16 -5.29
C THR A 242 -17.01 -12.45 -5.19
N GLN A 243 -17.35 -13.06 -6.31
CA GLN A 243 -18.04 -14.36 -6.34
C GLN A 243 -17.17 -15.46 -5.74
N ARG A 244 -15.85 -15.45 -5.98
CA ARG A 244 -14.88 -16.37 -5.38
C ARG A 244 -14.64 -16.19 -3.88
N ILE A 245 -15.03 -15.05 -3.30
CA ILE A 245 -14.88 -14.75 -1.88
C ILE A 245 -16.19 -14.97 -1.12
N SER A 246 -17.35 -14.92 -1.80
CA SER A 246 -18.67 -15.07 -1.18
C SER A 246 -19.19 -16.51 -1.15
N ASP A 247 -18.60 -17.40 -1.91
CA ASP A 247 -18.85 -18.85 -1.93
C ASP A 247 -17.83 -19.58 -1.01
#